data_6170908ea9dc8a839aad0dcd20da5024
#
_entry.id   6170908ea9dc8a839aad0dcd20da5024
#
_cell.length_a   1.000
_cell.length_b   1.000
_cell.length_c   1.000
_cell.angle_alpha   90.00
_cell.angle_beta   90.00
_cell.angle_gamma   90.00
#
_symmetry.space_group_name_H-M   'P 1'
#
loop_
_entity.id
_entity.type
_entity.pdbx_description
1 polymer ?
#
loop_
_entity_poly.entity_id
_entity_poly.type
_entity_poly.pdbx_seq_one_letter_code
_entity_poly.pdbx_strand_id
1 'polypeptide(L)'
;MNNAANDGYGERYYRVLHAANDLKYFSVKIKESDLAIAVDRKSYSDSLLSLCQRELLGVRRQLEDYIKRHPEFMTSFVPLPLMVGAPEIACRMAAAAEKAGVGPMAAVAGAIAQSLGQALENQVQEVMVENGGDIYLLSKNDRVIAIFAGSSPFTYKIGIRVEPEESPLGICTSSATVGPSISLGRADAAVIKAYPAELADAV
;
A
#
# COMPACT_ATOMS: atom_id res chain seq x y z
N MET A 1 -11.31 -27.67 -22.21
CA MET A 1 -11.71 -26.29 -22.02
C MET A 1 -11.69 -26.05 -20.51
N ASN A 2 -10.56 -25.58 -19.98
CA ASN A 2 -10.40 -25.28 -18.54
C ASN A 2 -10.74 -23.81 -18.34
N ASN A 3 -11.91 -23.53 -17.73
CA ASN A 3 -12.22 -22.24 -17.14
C ASN A 3 -11.43 -22.15 -15.83
N ALA A 4 -10.21 -21.60 -15.90
CA ALA A 4 -9.57 -21.05 -14.71
C ALA A 4 -10.35 -19.76 -14.38
N ALA A 5 -11.03 -19.75 -13.25
CA ALA A 5 -11.57 -18.55 -12.66
C ALA A 5 -10.41 -17.55 -12.51
N ASN A 6 -10.53 -16.39 -13.13
CA ASN A 6 -9.58 -15.31 -13.04
C ASN A 6 -9.84 -14.64 -11.67
N ASP A 7 -9.21 -15.20 -10.62
CA ASP A 7 -9.16 -14.50 -9.33
C ASP A 7 -8.44 -13.19 -9.61
N GLY A 8 -9.05 -12.03 -9.34
CA GLY A 8 -8.54 -10.70 -9.65
C GLY A 8 -7.16 -10.34 -9.04
N TYR A 9 -6.44 -11.32 -8.52
CA TYR A 9 -5.09 -11.30 -7.97
C TYR A 9 -4.10 -12.03 -8.89
N GLY A 10 -4.00 -11.61 -10.17
CA GLY A 10 -2.97 -12.11 -11.10
C GLY A 10 -1.56 -11.91 -10.56
N GLU A 11 -0.61 -12.78 -10.99
CA GLU A 11 0.81 -12.60 -10.65
C GLU A 11 1.28 -11.18 -11.00
N ARG A 12 1.83 -10.48 -10.01
CA ARG A 12 2.24 -9.06 -10.13
C ARG A 12 3.62 -8.99 -10.79
N TYR A 13 3.70 -9.31 -12.08
CA TYR A 13 4.94 -9.31 -12.88
C TYR A 13 5.66 -7.95 -12.88
N TYR A 14 4.95 -6.84 -12.66
CA TYR A 14 5.55 -5.52 -12.62
C TYR A 14 6.58 -5.35 -11.49
N ARG A 15 6.47 -6.13 -10.41
CA ARG A 15 7.44 -6.12 -9.30
C ARG A 15 8.84 -6.53 -9.70
N VAL A 16 8.98 -7.37 -10.73
CA VAL A 16 10.28 -7.86 -11.21
C VAL A 16 10.99 -6.80 -12.06
N LEU A 17 10.25 -5.89 -12.68
CA LEU A 17 10.78 -4.91 -13.62
C LEU A 17 11.45 -3.69 -12.96
N HIS A 18 11.27 -3.49 -11.65
CA HIS A 18 11.69 -2.28 -10.92
C HIS A 18 12.74 -2.53 -9.84
N ALA A 19 13.45 -3.67 -9.92
CA ALA A 19 14.46 -4.03 -8.93
C ALA A 19 15.67 -3.08 -9.01
N ALA A 20 15.77 -2.15 -8.08
CA ALA A 20 16.98 -1.38 -7.87
C ALA A 20 18.08 -2.31 -7.32
N ASN A 21 19.29 -2.24 -7.90
CA ASN A 21 20.39 -3.15 -7.57
C ASN A 21 20.92 -3.00 -6.13
N ASP A 22 20.67 -1.87 -5.51
CA ASP A 22 21.09 -1.52 -4.13
C ASP A 22 20.10 -2.01 -3.07
N LEU A 23 18.91 -2.48 -3.47
CA LEU A 23 17.89 -3.00 -2.57
C LEU A 23 17.82 -4.53 -2.58
N LYS A 24 17.36 -5.10 -1.46
CA LYS A 24 16.99 -6.50 -1.31
C LYS A 24 15.47 -6.62 -1.22
N TYR A 25 14.89 -7.40 -2.12
CA TYR A 25 13.45 -7.60 -2.23
C TYR A 25 13.01 -8.90 -1.56
N PHE A 26 11.89 -8.87 -0.88
CA PHE A 26 11.17 -10.04 -0.34
C PHE A 26 9.67 -9.74 -0.29
N SER A 27 8.85 -10.75 -0.04
CA SER A 27 7.39 -10.59 0.01
C SER A 27 6.80 -11.21 1.26
N VAL A 28 5.67 -10.66 1.70
CA VAL A 28 4.84 -11.20 2.77
C VAL A 28 3.40 -11.26 2.28
N LYS A 29 2.78 -12.45 2.39
CA LYS A 29 1.40 -12.65 2.00
C LYS A 29 0.59 -13.23 3.14
N ILE A 30 -0.53 -12.58 3.50
CA ILE A 30 -1.51 -13.05 4.47
C ILE A 30 -2.90 -12.75 3.93
N LYS A 31 -3.66 -13.78 3.58
CA LYS A 31 -4.97 -13.65 2.93
C LYS A 31 -4.88 -12.77 1.67
N GLU A 32 -5.68 -11.71 1.60
CA GLU A 32 -5.74 -10.75 0.48
C GLU A 32 -4.55 -9.77 0.47
N SER A 33 -3.88 -9.59 1.59
CA SER A 33 -2.69 -8.72 1.67
C SER A 33 -1.49 -9.44 1.08
N ASP A 34 -0.97 -8.92 -0.01
CA ASP A 34 0.20 -9.42 -0.73
C ASP A 34 1.17 -8.26 -0.95
N LEU A 35 2.17 -8.17 -0.07
CA LEU A 35 3.09 -7.06 0.00
C LEU A 35 4.45 -7.42 -0.59
N ALA A 36 4.99 -6.52 -1.42
CA ALA A 36 6.40 -6.53 -1.80
C ALA A 36 7.15 -5.51 -0.95
N ILE A 37 8.25 -5.97 -0.36
CA ILE A 37 9.07 -5.18 0.55
C ILE A 37 10.48 -5.12 0.00
N ALA A 38 11.07 -3.93 -0.03
CA ALA A 38 12.45 -3.73 -0.39
C ALA A 38 13.16 -2.94 0.72
N VAL A 39 14.35 -3.38 1.09
CA VAL A 39 15.20 -2.70 2.07
C VAL A 39 16.62 -2.57 1.53
N ASP A 40 17.40 -1.65 2.03
CA ASP A 40 18.81 -1.58 1.68
C ASP A 40 19.51 -2.90 2.02
N ARG A 41 20.39 -3.38 1.10
CA ARG A 41 21.00 -4.71 1.21
C ARG A 41 21.80 -4.92 2.49
N LYS A 42 22.37 -3.85 3.06
CA LYS A 42 23.19 -3.93 4.26
C LYS A 42 22.38 -4.21 5.52
N SER A 43 21.14 -3.70 5.55
CA SER A 43 20.23 -3.87 6.69
C SER A 43 19.40 -5.16 6.61
N TYR A 44 19.41 -5.84 5.46
CA TYR A 44 18.60 -7.05 5.29
C TYR A 44 19.03 -8.17 6.24
N SER A 45 18.04 -8.78 6.88
CA SER A 45 18.19 -10.03 7.67
C SER A 45 16.88 -10.82 7.64
N ASP A 46 16.95 -12.12 7.88
CA ASP A 46 15.75 -12.98 7.91
C ASP A 46 14.79 -12.61 9.06
N SER A 47 15.29 -11.93 10.09
CA SER A 47 14.44 -11.41 11.16
C SER A 47 13.46 -10.34 10.69
N LEU A 48 13.80 -9.57 9.64
CA LEU A 48 12.89 -8.58 9.04
C LEU A 48 11.67 -9.25 8.42
N LEU A 49 11.84 -10.40 7.75
CA LEU A 49 10.70 -11.17 7.22
C LEU A 49 9.74 -11.58 8.34
N SER A 50 10.30 -12.12 9.45
CA SER A 50 9.49 -12.52 10.62
C SER A 50 8.82 -11.34 11.29
N LEU A 51 9.47 -10.18 11.35
CA LEU A 51 8.89 -8.94 11.84
C LEU A 51 7.69 -8.53 10.96
N CYS A 52 7.88 -8.43 9.64
CA CYS A 52 6.81 -8.05 8.71
C CYS A 52 5.60 -8.99 8.79
N GLN A 53 5.83 -10.31 8.93
CA GLN A 53 4.75 -11.28 9.10
C GLN A 53 3.94 -11.04 10.38
N ARG A 54 4.63 -10.77 11.51
CA ARG A 54 3.94 -10.47 12.78
C ARG A 54 3.16 -9.18 12.72
N GLU A 55 3.77 -8.13 12.19
CA GLU A 55 3.14 -6.81 12.06
C GLU A 55 1.91 -6.88 11.15
N LEU A 56 2.03 -7.48 9.96
CA LEU A 56 0.91 -7.64 9.04
C LEU A 56 -0.23 -8.42 9.69
N LEU A 57 0.07 -9.52 10.37
CA LEU A 57 -0.92 -10.32 11.07
C LEU A 57 -1.59 -9.53 12.20
N GLY A 58 -0.81 -8.75 12.96
CA GLY A 58 -1.30 -7.92 14.05
C GLY A 58 -2.25 -6.83 13.57
N VAL A 59 -1.82 -6.06 12.57
CA VAL A 59 -2.61 -4.98 11.97
C VAL A 59 -3.90 -5.51 11.35
N ARG A 60 -3.83 -6.61 10.59
CA ARG A 60 -5.03 -7.23 10.02
C ARG A 60 -6.02 -7.70 11.08
N ARG A 61 -5.55 -8.39 12.13
CA ARG A 61 -6.42 -8.87 13.22
C ARG A 61 -7.14 -7.71 13.89
N GLN A 62 -6.43 -6.65 14.23
CA GLN A 62 -7.01 -5.46 14.83
C GLN A 62 -8.11 -4.85 13.95
N LEU A 63 -7.85 -4.73 12.64
CA LEU A 63 -8.82 -4.18 11.70
C LEU A 63 -10.01 -5.12 11.49
N GLU A 64 -9.77 -6.41 11.28
CA GLU A 64 -10.83 -7.43 11.11
C GLU A 64 -11.74 -7.51 12.35
N ASP A 65 -11.17 -7.45 13.56
CA ASP A 65 -11.95 -7.47 14.81
C ASP A 65 -12.71 -6.14 15.03
N TYR A 66 -12.18 -5.03 14.57
CA TYR A 66 -12.89 -3.76 14.58
C TYR A 66 -14.07 -3.77 13.60
N ILE A 67 -13.89 -4.24 12.38
CA ILE A 67 -14.93 -4.36 11.36
C ILE A 67 -16.07 -5.27 11.83
N LYS A 68 -15.81 -6.36 12.56
CA LYS A 68 -16.87 -7.19 13.15
C LYS A 68 -17.78 -6.42 14.12
N ARG A 69 -17.22 -5.44 14.84
CA ARG A 69 -17.98 -4.57 15.79
C ARG A 69 -18.59 -3.36 15.11
N HIS A 70 -18.04 -2.93 13.98
CA HIS A 70 -18.44 -1.76 13.21
C HIS A 70 -18.50 -2.12 11.71
N PRO A 71 -19.51 -2.89 11.27
CA PRO A 71 -19.58 -3.41 9.90
C PRO A 71 -19.62 -2.32 8.82
N GLU A 72 -20.21 -1.17 9.13
CA GLU A 72 -20.29 -0.02 8.23
C GLU A 72 -18.91 0.51 7.85
N PHE A 73 -17.88 0.30 8.69
CA PHE A 73 -16.51 0.68 8.40
C PHE A 73 -15.98 0.03 7.13
N MET A 74 -16.45 -1.19 6.83
CA MET A 74 -16.07 -1.94 5.61
C MET A 74 -16.83 -1.48 4.37
N THR A 75 -18.06 -1.00 4.51
CA THR A 75 -18.97 -0.83 3.36
C THR A 75 -19.29 0.62 3.01
N SER A 76 -18.96 1.56 3.88
CA SER A 76 -19.25 2.97 3.64
C SER A 76 -18.38 3.55 2.52
N PHE A 77 -18.98 4.36 1.69
CA PHE A 77 -18.30 5.22 0.70
C PHE A 77 -18.12 6.67 1.16
N VAL A 78 -18.56 6.97 2.39
CA VAL A 78 -18.43 8.30 3.00
C VAL A 78 -17.75 8.19 4.36
N PRO A 79 -17.15 9.28 4.87
CA PRO A 79 -16.53 9.29 6.19
C PRO A 79 -17.49 8.83 7.28
N LEU A 80 -16.98 8.10 8.27
CA LEU A 80 -17.73 7.56 9.38
C LEU A 80 -17.11 7.99 10.73
N PRO A 81 -17.94 8.27 11.76
CA PRO A 81 -17.45 8.42 13.10
C PRO A 81 -16.90 7.08 13.61
N LEU A 82 -15.83 7.15 14.39
CA LEU A 82 -15.24 5.95 15.00
C LEU A 82 -16.02 5.50 16.24
N MET A 83 -16.12 4.19 16.42
CA MET A 83 -16.56 3.62 17.69
C MET A 83 -15.44 3.68 18.73
N VAL A 84 -15.84 3.73 20.01
CA VAL A 84 -14.90 3.69 21.14
C VAL A 84 -14.06 2.41 21.08
N GLY A 85 -12.75 2.56 21.30
CA GLY A 85 -11.80 1.45 21.21
C GLY A 85 -11.43 1.05 19.78
N ALA A 86 -11.55 1.97 18.83
CA ALA A 86 -11.00 1.79 17.49
C ALA A 86 -9.47 1.62 17.57
N PRO A 87 -8.89 0.62 16.86
CA PRO A 87 -7.45 0.44 16.80
C PRO A 87 -6.80 1.57 16.01
N GLU A 88 -5.50 1.78 16.21
CA GLU A 88 -4.74 2.86 15.58
C GLU A 88 -4.89 2.87 14.06
N ILE A 89 -4.82 1.71 13.41
CA ILE A 89 -5.00 1.63 11.96
C ILE A 89 -6.37 2.16 11.52
N ALA A 90 -7.46 1.83 12.24
CA ALA A 90 -8.79 2.33 11.92
C ALA A 90 -8.90 3.84 12.14
N CYS A 91 -8.22 4.37 13.16
CA CYS A 91 -8.16 5.82 13.41
C CYS A 91 -7.46 6.55 12.26
N ARG A 92 -6.33 6.05 11.79
CA ARG A 92 -5.59 6.63 10.67
C ARG A 92 -6.38 6.57 9.37
N MET A 93 -6.98 5.40 9.06
CA MET A 93 -7.84 5.24 7.89
C MET A 93 -9.03 6.21 7.91
N ALA A 94 -9.71 6.36 9.04
CA ALA A 94 -10.84 7.28 9.17
C ALA A 94 -10.40 8.74 9.02
N ALA A 95 -9.25 9.13 9.59
CA ALA A 95 -8.72 10.49 9.45
C ALA A 95 -8.33 10.83 8.00
N ALA A 96 -7.76 9.88 7.26
CA ALA A 96 -7.45 10.03 5.83
C ALA A 96 -8.75 10.13 5.01
N ALA A 97 -9.70 9.24 5.27
CA ALA A 97 -11.01 9.21 4.63
C ALA A 97 -11.81 10.50 4.83
N GLU A 98 -11.77 11.08 6.03
CA GLU A 98 -12.42 12.35 6.34
C GLU A 98 -11.85 13.50 5.49
N LYS A 99 -10.51 13.58 5.37
CA LYS A 99 -9.85 14.59 4.55
C LYS A 99 -10.17 14.45 3.05
N ALA A 100 -10.29 13.23 2.58
CA ALA A 100 -10.58 12.92 1.17
C ALA A 100 -12.08 12.90 0.84
N GLY A 101 -12.96 12.88 1.85
CA GLY A 101 -14.41 12.82 1.66
C GLY A 101 -14.92 11.45 1.20
N VAL A 102 -14.19 10.37 1.55
CA VAL A 102 -14.47 8.98 1.11
C VAL A 102 -14.71 8.05 2.29
N GLY A 103 -15.05 6.80 2.04
CA GLY A 103 -15.15 5.77 3.07
C GLY A 103 -13.79 5.29 3.56
N PRO A 104 -13.67 4.82 4.81
CA PRO A 104 -12.37 4.50 5.42
C PRO A 104 -11.61 3.37 4.72
N MET A 105 -12.29 2.43 4.06
CA MET A 105 -11.62 1.34 3.33
C MET A 105 -10.84 1.81 2.10
N ALA A 106 -11.09 3.02 1.58
CA ALA A 106 -10.29 3.64 0.53
C ALA A 106 -8.85 3.93 0.94
N ALA A 107 -8.54 3.86 2.25
CA ALA A 107 -7.21 4.11 2.81
C ALA A 107 -6.51 2.82 3.29
N VAL A 108 -7.08 1.63 3.04
CA VAL A 108 -6.62 0.41 3.71
C VAL A 108 -5.26 -0.09 3.24
N ALA A 109 -4.99 -0.01 1.95
CA ALA A 109 -3.75 -0.54 1.39
C ALA A 109 -2.56 0.34 1.78
N GLY A 110 -2.72 1.67 1.69
CA GLY A 110 -1.75 2.64 2.17
C GLY A 110 -1.52 2.58 3.67
N ALA A 111 -2.57 2.40 4.49
CA ALA A 111 -2.44 2.26 5.93
C ALA A 111 -1.67 1.00 6.36
N ILE A 112 -1.87 -0.12 5.66
CA ILE A 112 -1.09 -1.34 5.88
C ILE A 112 0.37 -1.12 5.46
N ALA A 113 0.62 -0.54 4.28
CA ALA A 113 1.97 -0.24 3.81
C ALA A 113 2.72 0.70 4.77
N GLN A 114 2.05 1.76 5.24
CA GLN A 114 2.57 2.69 6.25
C GLN A 114 2.92 1.98 7.56
N SER A 115 2.04 1.11 8.06
CA SER A 115 2.27 0.37 9.32
C SER A 115 3.53 -0.49 9.25
N LEU A 116 3.70 -1.24 8.16
CA LEU A 116 4.88 -2.09 7.98
C LEU A 116 6.14 -1.26 7.75
N GLY A 117 6.05 -0.19 6.97
CA GLY A 117 7.16 0.73 6.75
C GLY A 117 7.68 1.29 8.07
N GLN A 118 6.79 1.83 8.90
CA GLN A 118 7.12 2.38 10.21
C GLN A 118 7.72 1.33 11.17
N ALA A 119 7.24 0.09 11.15
CA ALA A 119 7.82 -0.99 11.96
C ALA A 119 9.29 -1.32 11.56
N LEU A 120 9.66 -1.01 10.31
CA LEU A 120 11.00 -1.26 9.77
C LEU A 120 11.96 -0.07 9.91
N GLU A 121 11.48 1.18 10.00
CA GLU A 121 12.27 2.42 9.96
C GLU A 121 13.49 2.42 10.89
N ASN A 122 13.35 1.86 12.08
CA ASN A 122 14.44 1.82 13.08
C ASN A 122 15.44 0.67 12.86
N GLN A 123 15.22 -0.19 11.88
CA GLN A 123 16.04 -1.36 11.62
C GLN A 123 16.77 -1.31 10.28
N VAL A 124 16.33 -0.42 9.38
CA VAL A 124 16.85 -0.29 8.02
C VAL A 124 17.15 1.19 7.71
N GLN A 125 17.98 1.44 6.71
CA GLN A 125 18.24 2.80 6.25
C GLN A 125 17.25 3.25 5.17
N GLU A 126 16.78 2.30 4.38
CA GLU A 126 15.77 2.53 3.34
C GLU A 126 14.75 1.39 3.36
N VAL A 127 13.49 1.73 3.19
CA VAL A 127 12.41 0.77 3.05
C VAL A 127 11.37 1.24 2.04
N MET A 128 10.94 0.32 1.20
CA MET A 128 9.76 0.46 0.36
C MET A 128 8.82 -0.70 0.67
N VAL A 129 7.56 -0.40 0.98
CA VAL A 129 6.49 -1.38 1.15
C VAL A 129 5.41 -1.10 0.12
N GLU A 130 5.22 -2.03 -0.81
CA GLU A 130 4.16 -1.95 -1.83
C GLU A 130 3.05 -2.94 -1.49
N ASN A 131 1.81 -2.46 -1.52
CA ASN A 131 0.59 -3.21 -1.29
C ASN A 131 -0.45 -2.87 -2.35
N GLY A 132 -0.47 -3.63 -3.45
CA GLY A 132 -1.50 -3.46 -4.50
C GLY A 132 -1.36 -2.24 -5.39
N GLY A 133 -0.20 -1.58 -5.41
CA GLY A 133 0.04 -0.32 -6.11
C GLY A 133 0.20 0.88 -5.18
N ASP A 134 -0.07 0.68 -3.88
CA ASP A 134 0.05 1.68 -2.85
C ASP A 134 1.35 1.48 -2.07
N ILE A 135 2.21 2.48 -2.11
CA ILE A 135 3.59 2.39 -1.66
C ILE A 135 3.81 3.32 -0.47
N TYR A 136 4.44 2.78 0.58
CA TYR A 136 5.16 3.57 1.55
C TYR A 136 6.65 3.55 1.20
N LEU A 137 7.30 4.70 1.19
CA LEU A 137 8.72 4.84 0.85
C LEU A 137 9.46 5.71 1.88
N LEU A 138 10.52 5.14 2.46
CA LEU A 138 11.58 5.86 3.15
C LEU A 138 12.88 5.62 2.38
N SER A 139 13.48 6.65 1.80
CA SER A 139 14.70 6.51 1.01
C SER A 139 15.70 7.62 1.32
N LYS A 140 16.98 7.27 1.25
CA LYS A 140 18.12 8.20 1.33
C LYS A 140 18.71 8.52 -0.05
N ASN A 141 18.18 7.89 -1.08
CA ASN A 141 18.62 8.07 -2.47
C ASN A 141 17.44 8.51 -3.35
N ASP A 142 17.74 9.17 -4.45
CA ASP A 142 16.76 9.42 -5.49
C ASP A 142 16.14 8.10 -5.96
N ARG A 143 14.81 8.06 -6.00
CA ARG A 143 14.05 6.91 -6.49
C ARG A 143 13.10 7.33 -7.61
N VAL A 144 12.91 6.44 -8.56
CA VAL A 144 11.89 6.59 -9.60
C VAL A 144 10.92 5.43 -9.49
N ILE A 145 9.68 5.74 -9.19
CA ILE A 145 8.58 4.76 -9.10
C ILE A 145 7.85 4.78 -10.44
N ALA A 146 8.01 3.71 -11.21
CA ALA A 146 7.34 3.59 -12.50
C ALA A 146 5.84 3.34 -12.32
N ILE A 147 5.03 3.94 -13.20
CA ILE A 147 3.57 3.84 -13.15
C ILE A 147 3.12 2.67 -14.01
N PHE A 148 2.35 1.76 -13.39
CA PHE A 148 1.62 0.73 -14.11
C PHE A 148 0.19 1.22 -14.36
N ALA A 149 -0.20 1.34 -15.62
CA ALA A 149 -1.50 1.83 -16.08
C ALA A 149 -2.18 0.82 -17.03
N GLY A 150 -2.06 -0.47 -16.72
CA GLY A 150 -2.69 -1.54 -17.50
C GLY A 150 -2.26 -1.54 -18.97
N SER A 151 -3.23 -1.49 -19.87
CA SER A 151 -3.02 -1.48 -21.33
C SER A 151 -2.65 -0.10 -21.89
N SER A 152 -2.58 0.93 -21.07
CA SER A 152 -2.19 2.28 -21.49
C SER A 152 -0.80 2.28 -22.15
N PRO A 153 -0.60 3.06 -23.25
CA PRO A 153 0.71 3.19 -23.89
C PRO A 153 1.76 3.83 -22.97
N PHE A 154 1.36 4.43 -21.86
CA PHE A 154 2.25 5.04 -20.87
C PHE A 154 2.72 4.08 -19.77
N THR A 155 2.18 2.86 -19.71
CA THR A 155 2.61 1.84 -18.74
C THR A 155 4.12 1.67 -18.78
N TYR A 156 4.79 1.87 -17.63
CA TYR A 156 6.26 1.82 -17.42
C TYR A 156 7.10 2.80 -18.24
N LYS A 157 6.48 3.73 -18.97
CA LYS A 157 7.21 4.78 -19.72
C LYS A 157 7.31 6.08 -18.96
N ILE A 158 6.48 6.26 -17.95
CA ILE A 158 6.47 7.41 -17.05
C ILE A 158 6.62 6.92 -15.62
N GLY A 159 7.13 7.80 -14.76
CA GLY A 159 7.33 7.50 -13.35
C GLY A 159 7.33 8.75 -12.49
N ILE A 160 7.22 8.54 -11.19
CA ILE A 160 7.32 9.58 -10.17
C ILE A 160 8.73 9.57 -9.60
N ARG A 161 9.46 10.66 -9.74
CA ARG A 161 10.73 10.87 -9.02
C ARG A 161 10.43 11.28 -7.59
N VAL A 162 11.19 10.70 -6.67
CA VAL A 162 11.20 11.02 -5.25
C VAL A 162 12.62 11.37 -4.84
N GLU A 163 12.80 12.54 -4.31
CA GLU A 163 14.05 13.00 -3.72
C GLU A 163 14.11 12.60 -2.25
N PRO A 164 15.31 12.37 -1.67
CA PRO A 164 15.45 11.92 -0.27
C PRO A 164 14.75 12.84 0.73
N GLU A 165 14.74 14.13 0.49
CA GLU A 165 14.16 15.18 1.34
C GLU A 165 12.61 15.10 1.41
N GLU A 166 12.00 14.46 0.45
CA GLU A 166 10.55 14.25 0.42
C GLU A 166 10.11 13.04 1.26
N SER A 167 11.07 12.17 1.59
CA SER A 167 10.84 10.91 2.32
C SER A 167 10.77 11.14 3.85
N PRO A 168 9.95 10.42 4.62
CA PRO A 168 9.04 9.34 4.17
C PRO A 168 7.76 9.87 3.53
N LEU A 169 7.21 9.10 2.58
CA LEU A 169 5.95 9.45 1.91
C LEU A 169 5.20 8.22 1.36
N GLY A 170 3.94 8.42 0.99
CA GLY A 170 3.12 7.50 0.22
C GLY A 170 3.08 7.86 -1.27
N ILE A 171 3.08 6.85 -2.13
CA ILE A 171 2.79 6.97 -3.56
C ILE A 171 1.74 5.92 -3.87
N CYS A 172 0.52 6.36 -4.12
CA CYS A 172 -0.62 5.47 -4.32
C CYS A 172 -1.20 5.67 -5.72
N THR A 173 -1.64 4.56 -6.32
CA THR A 173 -2.15 4.56 -7.69
C THR A 173 -3.54 3.96 -7.72
N SER A 174 -4.54 4.81 -7.94
CA SER A 174 -5.91 4.39 -8.24
C SER A 174 -6.08 4.18 -9.74
N SER A 175 -6.82 3.14 -10.12
CA SER A 175 -7.09 2.81 -11.52
C SER A 175 -8.53 2.34 -11.70
N ALA A 176 -9.16 2.78 -12.79
CA ALA A 176 -10.46 2.28 -13.22
C ALA A 176 -10.37 0.98 -14.03
N THR A 177 -9.16 0.59 -14.47
CA THR A 177 -8.94 -0.52 -15.41
C THR A 177 -8.03 -1.62 -14.87
N VAL A 178 -7.41 -1.40 -13.70
CA VAL A 178 -6.44 -2.32 -13.09
C VAL A 178 -6.81 -2.60 -11.63
N GLY A 179 -6.70 -3.89 -11.24
CA GLY A 179 -6.91 -4.35 -9.87
C GLY A 179 -8.38 -4.56 -9.49
N PRO A 180 -8.62 -5.12 -8.30
CA PRO A 180 -9.96 -5.42 -7.79
C PRO A 180 -10.63 -4.24 -7.07
N SER A 181 -9.90 -3.14 -6.83
CA SER A 181 -10.40 -1.99 -6.08
C SER A 181 -11.47 -1.22 -6.86
N ILE A 182 -12.46 -0.71 -6.15
CA ILE A 182 -13.53 0.10 -6.75
C ILE A 182 -12.95 1.49 -7.03
N SER A 183 -12.95 1.91 -8.28
CA SER A 183 -12.63 3.27 -8.70
C SER A 183 -13.87 3.90 -9.34
N LEU A 184 -14.21 5.09 -8.89
CA LEU A 184 -15.33 5.87 -9.48
C LEU A 184 -14.87 6.74 -10.66
N GLY A 185 -13.55 6.77 -10.91
CA GLY A 185 -12.93 7.51 -12.02
C GLY A 185 -12.96 6.76 -13.34
N ARG A 186 -12.26 7.32 -14.34
CA ARG A 186 -12.09 6.73 -15.69
C ARG A 186 -10.63 6.63 -16.11
N ALA A 187 -9.71 7.09 -15.27
CA ALA A 187 -8.28 7.08 -15.59
C ALA A 187 -7.70 5.65 -15.50
N ASP A 188 -6.77 5.34 -16.40
CA ASP A 188 -5.98 4.10 -16.32
C ASP A 188 -5.03 4.12 -15.12
N ALA A 189 -4.56 5.29 -14.72
CA ALA A 189 -3.84 5.53 -13.47
C ALA A 189 -4.02 6.97 -13.00
N ALA A 190 -4.37 7.16 -11.73
CA ALA A 190 -4.30 8.42 -11.01
C ALA A 190 -3.30 8.22 -9.85
N VAL A 191 -2.19 8.97 -9.89
CA VAL A 191 -1.09 8.77 -8.93
C VAL A 191 -1.02 9.94 -7.98
N ILE A 192 -1.08 9.66 -6.69
CA ILE A 192 -1.00 10.64 -5.61
C ILE A 192 0.28 10.42 -4.83
N LYS A 193 0.99 11.50 -4.54
CA LYS A 193 2.15 11.55 -3.64
C LYS A 193 1.78 12.39 -2.42
N ALA A 194 1.72 11.78 -1.24
CA ALA A 194 1.39 12.45 0.01
C ALA A 194 1.97 11.73 1.23
N TYR A 195 1.97 12.39 2.39
CA TYR A 195 2.24 11.75 3.68
C TYR A 195 1.07 12.05 4.66
N PRO A 196 0.61 11.06 5.40
CA PRO A 196 1.01 9.64 5.39
C PRO A 196 0.46 8.87 4.17
N ALA A 197 0.91 7.61 3.97
CA ALA A 197 0.55 6.80 2.80
C ALA A 197 -0.95 6.50 2.72
N GLU A 198 -1.64 6.33 3.84
CA GLU A 198 -3.10 6.18 3.87
C GLU A 198 -3.85 7.42 3.35
N LEU A 199 -3.25 8.61 3.41
CA LEU A 199 -3.83 9.81 2.81
C LEU A 199 -3.66 9.78 1.29
N ALA A 200 -2.49 9.35 0.79
CA ALA A 200 -2.27 9.19 -0.63
C ALA A 200 -3.23 8.16 -1.26
N ASP A 201 -3.54 7.08 -0.52
CA ASP A 201 -4.46 6.01 -0.94
C ASP A 201 -5.93 6.49 -0.95
N ALA A 202 -6.34 7.30 0.04
CA ALA A 202 -7.71 7.78 0.18
C ALA A 202 -8.11 8.82 -0.89
N VAL A 203 -7.17 9.53 -1.54
CA VAL A 203 -7.41 10.62 -2.50
C VAL A 203 -7.52 10.09 -3.92
#